data_aebda82a9949317c098b0ed70c162458
#
_entry.id   aebda82a9949317c098b0ed70c162458
#
_cell.length_a   1.000
_cell.length_b   1.000
_cell.length_c   1.000
_cell.angle_alpha   90.00
_cell.angle_beta   90.00
_cell.angle_gamma   90.00
#
_symmetry.space_group_name_H-M   'P 1'
#
loop_
_entity.id
_entity.type
_entity.pdbx_description
1 polymer ?
#
loop_
_entity_poly.entity_id
_entity_poly.type
_entity_poly.pdbx_seq_one_letter_code
_entity_poly.pdbx_strand_id
1 'polypeptide(L)'
;MVDDCDPVASKFWVSTKNSQFNCLNCVFFPLFQVLEQVKTSLAARGVRTIRGMGRSFRIMDDNGDRKIDKQEFYWGLKDNGVNITMRQAQALLNHLDTNKDGVVSYDEFLYGLRGAPNADRQAIIDQCFAKFDRDGNGTITSADLRVVYDTSQHPKVQSGEMTSEEVFVQFLASFGDVNGDGIITVQEWNDYYAAVSANIDNDNHFIQLMR
;
A
#
# COMPACT_ATOMS: atom_id res chain seq x y z
N MET A 1 -7.92 -25.46 -34.82
CA MET A 1 -6.57 -24.94 -35.02
C MET A 1 -6.27 -24.11 -33.82
N VAL A 2 -5.58 -24.74 -32.91
CA VAL A 2 -5.10 -24.21 -31.62
C VAL A 2 -3.59 -24.22 -31.83
N ASP A 3 -2.95 -23.09 -31.72
CA ASP A 3 -1.51 -23.00 -31.52
C ASP A 3 -1.15 -21.53 -31.38
N ASP A 4 -0.75 -21.18 -30.17
CA ASP A 4 0.54 -20.62 -29.81
C ASP A 4 0.49 -20.19 -28.34
N CYS A 5 0.81 -21.13 -27.46
CA CYS A 5 1.19 -20.81 -26.10
C CYS A 5 2.70 -20.61 -26.05
N ASP A 6 3.12 -19.39 -25.68
CA ASP A 6 4.47 -18.93 -25.45
C ASP A 6 5.25 -19.88 -24.49
N PRO A 7 6.45 -20.38 -24.86
CA PRO A 7 7.22 -21.35 -24.08
C PRO A 7 7.85 -20.83 -22.79
N VAL A 8 7.69 -19.56 -22.42
CA VAL A 8 8.22 -18.98 -21.17
C VAL A 8 7.33 -19.27 -19.97
N ALA A 9 6.05 -19.60 -20.18
CA ALA A 9 5.11 -19.91 -19.11
C ALA A 9 5.24 -21.33 -18.52
N SER A 10 6.07 -22.20 -19.12
CA SER A 10 6.15 -23.62 -18.76
C SER A 10 7.01 -23.97 -17.54
N LYS A 11 7.68 -23.02 -16.90
CA LYS A 11 8.59 -23.28 -15.76
C LYS A 11 7.94 -23.22 -14.37
N PHE A 12 6.64 -22.93 -14.28
CA PHE A 12 5.91 -22.88 -13.00
C PHE A 12 4.80 -23.92 -12.87
N TRP A 13 4.85 -24.98 -13.63
CA TRP A 13 3.92 -26.11 -13.46
C TRP A 13 4.45 -27.12 -12.44
N VAL A 14 4.06 -26.94 -11.17
CA VAL A 14 4.12 -28.04 -10.20
C VAL A 14 2.80 -28.77 -10.24
N SER A 15 2.89 -30.01 -10.65
CA SER A 15 1.82 -30.99 -10.75
C SER A 15 1.12 -31.19 -9.39
N THR A 16 -0.12 -30.72 -9.25
CA THR A 16 -1.05 -31.30 -8.28
C THR A 16 -2.36 -31.62 -8.99
N LYS A 17 -2.57 -32.93 -9.15
CA LYS A 17 -3.85 -33.50 -9.57
C LYS A 17 -4.87 -33.24 -8.46
N ASN A 18 -5.74 -32.28 -8.62
CA ASN A 18 -7.13 -32.37 -8.15
C ASN A 18 -7.99 -31.31 -8.86
N SER A 19 -9.02 -31.81 -9.51
CA SER A 19 -10.02 -31.12 -10.29
C SER A 19 -10.93 -30.26 -9.40
N GLN A 20 -10.64 -28.97 -9.34
CA GLN A 20 -11.58 -27.86 -9.14
C GLN A 20 -10.80 -26.56 -9.30
N PHE A 21 -10.30 -26.28 -10.51
CA PHE A 21 -9.74 -24.97 -10.84
C PHE A 21 -10.87 -23.99 -11.04
N ASN A 22 -11.33 -23.40 -9.96
CA ASN A 22 -12.13 -22.21 -9.96
C ASN A 22 -11.30 -21.04 -10.49
N CYS A 23 -11.82 -20.39 -11.48
CA CYS A 23 -11.37 -19.33 -12.36
C CYS A 23 -10.72 -18.08 -11.72
N LEU A 24 -10.03 -18.16 -10.60
CA LEU A 24 -9.32 -17.04 -9.97
C LEU A 24 -8.07 -16.64 -10.78
N ASN A 25 -7.36 -17.61 -11.34
CA ASN A 25 -6.16 -17.32 -12.15
C ASN A 25 -6.48 -16.67 -13.52
N CYS A 26 -7.65 -16.94 -14.10
CA CYS A 26 -8.06 -16.34 -15.37
C CYS A 26 -8.49 -14.87 -15.26
N VAL A 27 -8.82 -14.40 -14.05
CA VAL A 27 -9.20 -13.00 -13.81
C VAL A 27 -8.00 -12.19 -13.34
N PHE A 28 -7.05 -12.81 -12.65
CA PHE A 28 -5.87 -12.13 -12.08
C PHE A 28 -4.83 -11.75 -13.15
N PHE A 29 -4.63 -12.59 -14.15
CA PHE A 29 -3.67 -12.32 -15.23
C PHE A 29 -4.05 -11.10 -16.09
N PRO A 30 -5.31 -10.94 -16.55
CA PRO A 30 -5.70 -9.73 -17.28
C PRO A 30 -5.71 -8.46 -16.42
N LEU A 31 -5.96 -8.55 -15.11
CA LEU A 31 -5.94 -7.40 -14.22
C LEU A 31 -4.52 -6.83 -14.06
N PHE A 32 -3.52 -7.69 -13.89
CA PHE A 32 -2.12 -7.29 -13.81
C PHE A 32 -1.68 -6.59 -15.09
N GLN A 33 -2.05 -7.10 -16.27
CA GLN A 33 -1.75 -6.45 -17.55
C GLN A 33 -2.40 -5.06 -17.66
N VAL A 34 -3.64 -4.92 -17.21
CA VAL A 34 -4.34 -3.63 -17.19
C VAL A 34 -3.64 -2.65 -16.26
N LEU A 35 -3.24 -3.07 -15.07
CA LEU A 35 -2.49 -2.24 -14.12
C LEU A 35 -1.16 -1.74 -14.72
N GLU A 36 -0.42 -2.63 -15.38
CA GLU A 36 0.84 -2.26 -16.04
C GLU A 36 0.63 -1.33 -17.25
N GLN A 37 -0.46 -1.47 -17.98
CA GLN A 37 -0.84 -0.51 -19.03
C GLN A 37 -1.14 0.86 -18.44
N VAL A 38 -1.88 0.92 -17.33
CA VAL A 38 -2.16 2.17 -16.61
C VAL A 38 -0.88 2.82 -16.16
N LYS A 39 0.00 2.10 -15.46
CA LYS A 39 1.31 2.61 -15.01
C LYS A 39 2.14 3.15 -16.18
N THR A 40 2.21 2.41 -17.27
CA THR A 40 2.98 2.80 -18.48
C THR A 40 2.40 4.06 -19.12
N SER A 41 1.08 4.14 -19.27
CA SER A 41 0.42 5.29 -19.89
C SER A 41 0.56 6.55 -19.04
N LEU A 42 0.40 6.43 -17.72
CA LEU A 42 0.62 7.52 -16.78
C LEU A 42 2.09 7.98 -16.77
N ALA A 43 3.04 7.03 -16.78
CA ALA A 43 4.47 7.32 -16.82
C ALA A 43 4.88 8.04 -18.12
N ALA A 44 4.30 7.69 -19.27
CA ALA A 44 4.53 8.35 -20.55
C ALA A 44 4.08 9.82 -20.54
N ARG A 45 3.12 10.18 -19.71
CA ARG A 45 2.65 11.55 -19.51
C ARG A 45 3.37 12.30 -18.37
N GLY A 46 4.47 11.75 -17.86
CA GLY A 46 5.25 12.36 -16.79
C GLY A 46 4.68 12.12 -15.39
N VAL A 47 3.66 11.26 -15.24
CA VAL A 47 3.06 10.90 -13.95
C VAL A 47 3.92 9.82 -13.26
N ARG A 48 5.15 10.20 -12.90
CA ARG A 48 6.09 9.30 -12.17
C ARG A 48 6.35 9.76 -10.74
N THR A 49 6.10 11.03 -10.48
CA THR A 49 6.32 11.64 -9.16
C THR A 49 5.02 11.79 -8.42
N ILE A 50 5.09 11.94 -7.10
CA ILE A 50 3.92 12.22 -6.23
C ILE A 50 3.15 13.45 -6.72
N ARG A 51 3.86 14.51 -7.12
CA ARG A 51 3.22 15.71 -7.68
C ARG A 51 2.46 15.41 -8.97
N GLY A 52 3.04 14.59 -9.85
CA GLY A 52 2.40 14.14 -11.08
C GLY A 52 1.17 13.30 -10.79
N MET A 53 1.26 12.35 -9.86
CA MET A 53 0.15 11.50 -9.44
C MET A 53 -0.97 12.31 -8.78
N GLY A 54 -0.65 13.26 -7.89
CA GLY A 54 -1.62 14.15 -7.28
C GLY A 54 -2.33 15.08 -8.28
N ARG A 55 -1.63 15.49 -9.34
CA ARG A 55 -2.27 16.24 -10.43
C ARG A 55 -3.22 15.35 -11.23
N SER A 56 -2.78 14.13 -11.56
CA SER A 56 -3.61 13.17 -12.30
C SER A 56 -4.86 12.79 -11.51
N PHE A 57 -4.71 12.52 -10.21
CA PHE A 57 -5.81 12.25 -9.31
C PHE A 57 -6.86 13.38 -9.32
N ARG A 58 -6.42 14.64 -9.16
CA ARG A 58 -7.32 15.80 -9.18
C ARG A 58 -8.00 16.07 -10.52
N ILE A 59 -7.40 15.58 -11.61
CA ILE A 59 -8.03 15.68 -12.95
C ILE A 59 -9.09 14.59 -13.10
N MET A 60 -8.90 13.44 -12.45
CA MET A 60 -9.88 12.34 -12.45
C MET A 60 -11.04 12.61 -11.49
N ASP A 61 -10.78 13.24 -10.36
CA ASP A 61 -11.77 13.66 -9.34
C ASP A 61 -12.56 14.87 -9.87
N ASP A 62 -13.63 14.61 -10.60
CA ASP A 62 -14.42 15.62 -11.29
C ASP A 62 -15.38 16.36 -10.35
N ASN A 63 -15.86 15.66 -9.31
CA ASN A 63 -16.77 16.22 -8.31
C ASN A 63 -16.05 16.95 -7.16
N GLY A 64 -14.73 16.79 -7.03
CA GLY A 64 -13.89 17.45 -6.02
C GLY A 64 -14.03 16.90 -4.60
N ASP A 65 -14.55 15.69 -4.45
CA ASP A 65 -14.75 15.06 -3.13
C ASP A 65 -13.48 14.38 -2.57
N ARG A 66 -12.37 14.43 -3.32
CA ARG A 66 -11.07 13.85 -3.01
C ARG A 66 -11.05 12.32 -3.01
N LYS A 67 -11.97 11.73 -3.69
CA LYS A 67 -12.08 10.31 -3.97
C LYS A 67 -12.31 10.13 -5.46
N ILE A 68 -12.08 8.94 -5.96
CA ILE A 68 -12.36 8.60 -7.36
C ILE A 68 -13.38 7.48 -7.38
N ASP A 69 -14.54 7.77 -7.93
CA ASP A 69 -15.57 6.76 -8.18
C ASP A 69 -15.30 5.96 -9.46
N LYS A 70 -16.16 4.98 -9.74
CA LYS A 70 -16.04 4.12 -10.93
C LYS A 70 -16.09 4.90 -12.25
N GLN A 71 -16.91 5.95 -12.35
CA GLN A 71 -17.07 6.70 -13.59
C GLN A 71 -15.89 7.63 -13.79
N GLU A 72 -15.51 8.34 -12.77
CA GLU A 72 -14.32 9.19 -12.72
C GLU A 72 -13.05 8.41 -13.04
N PHE A 73 -12.91 7.21 -12.45
CA PHE A 73 -11.77 6.34 -12.72
C PHE A 73 -11.75 5.87 -14.18
N TYR A 74 -12.88 5.44 -14.72
CA TYR A 74 -12.96 5.01 -16.12
C TYR A 74 -12.65 6.14 -17.10
N TRP A 75 -13.28 7.30 -16.95
CA TRP A 75 -13.05 8.42 -17.85
C TRP A 75 -11.66 9.01 -17.67
N GLY A 76 -11.20 9.15 -16.44
CA GLY A 76 -9.86 9.63 -16.15
C GLY A 76 -8.76 8.75 -16.75
N LEU A 77 -8.91 7.44 -16.73
CA LEU A 77 -7.97 6.52 -17.42
C LEU A 77 -8.07 6.64 -18.95
N LYS A 78 -9.26 6.79 -19.50
CA LYS A 78 -9.47 7.05 -20.93
C LYS A 78 -8.77 8.33 -21.40
N ASP A 79 -8.94 9.42 -20.66
CA ASP A 79 -8.31 10.70 -20.94
C ASP A 79 -6.78 10.62 -20.84
N ASN A 80 -6.29 9.73 -19.99
CA ASN A 80 -4.88 9.39 -19.91
C ASN A 80 -4.41 8.41 -21.00
N GLY A 81 -5.25 8.09 -21.99
CA GLY A 81 -4.90 7.29 -23.16
C GLY A 81 -4.86 5.78 -22.87
N VAL A 82 -5.43 5.35 -21.75
CA VAL A 82 -5.53 3.92 -21.43
C VAL A 82 -6.72 3.32 -22.16
N ASN A 83 -6.47 2.30 -22.97
CA ASN A 83 -7.56 1.58 -23.63
C ASN A 83 -8.15 0.53 -22.68
N ILE A 84 -9.18 0.92 -21.96
CA ILE A 84 -9.81 0.12 -20.90
C ILE A 84 -11.33 0.06 -21.10
N THR A 85 -11.93 -1.06 -20.76
CA THR A 85 -13.38 -1.22 -20.68
C THR A 85 -13.88 -0.84 -19.27
N MET A 86 -15.17 -0.48 -19.15
CA MET A 86 -15.79 -0.18 -17.86
C MET A 86 -15.67 -1.36 -16.86
N ARG A 87 -15.72 -2.61 -17.35
CA ARG A 87 -15.56 -3.80 -16.53
C ARG A 87 -14.14 -3.93 -15.98
N GLN A 88 -13.14 -3.63 -16.81
CA GLN A 88 -11.73 -3.63 -16.38
C GLN A 88 -11.44 -2.49 -15.40
N ALA A 89 -12.01 -1.31 -15.66
CA ALA A 89 -11.90 -0.17 -14.74
C ALA A 89 -12.49 -0.50 -13.37
N GLN A 90 -13.67 -1.13 -13.33
CA GLN A 90 -14.26 -1.57 -12.07
C GLN A 90 -13.41 -2.63 -11.34
N ALA A 91 -12.86 -3.60 -12.09
CA ALA A 91 -12.01 -4.63 -11.49
C ALA A 91 -10.71 -4.03 -10.93
N LEU A 92 -10.14 -3.03 -11.61
CA LEU A 92 -8.96 -2.32 -11.16
C LEU A 92 -9.28 -1.42 -9.96
N LEU A 93 -10.40 -0.70 -9.97
CA LEU A 93 -10.86 0.09 -8.84
C LEU A 93 -11.01 -0.79 -7.60
N ASN A 94 -11.70 -1.94 -7.71
CA ASN A 94 -11.86 -2.87 -6.60
C ASN A 94 -10.53 -3.46 -6.08
N HIS A 95 -9.50 -3.48 -6.93
CA HIS A 95 -8.16 -3.91 -6.53
C HIS A 95 -7.40 -2.82 -5.76
N LEU A 96 -7.61 -1.57 -6.14
CA LEU A 96 -7.01 -0.41 -5.47
C LEU A 96 -7.73 -0.05 -4.17
N ASP A 97 -9.05 -0.22 -4.13
CA ASP A 97 -9.92 0.02 -2.98
C ASP A 97 -9.63 -1.00 -1.87
N THR A 98 -8.76 -0.63 -0.96
CA THR A 98 -8.28 -1.49 0.13
C THR A 98 -9.30 -1.59 1.26
N ASN A 99 -9.98 -0.47 1.56
CA ASN A 99 -10.95 -0.37 2.64
C ASN A 99 -12.36 -0.84 2.24
N LYS A 100 -12.58 -1.10 0.92
CA LYS A 100 -13.83 -1.57 0.31
C LYS A 100 -15.02 -0.61 0.50
N ASP A 101 -14.75 0.69 0.46
CA ASP A 101 -15.80 1.72 0.51
C ASP A 101 -16.42 2.02 -0.88
N GLY A 102 -15.91 1.39 -1.94
CA GLY A 102 -16.42 1.48 -3.31
C GLY A 102 -15.82 2.62 -4.13
N VAL A 103 -14.89 3.36 -3.56
CA VAL A 103 -14.17 4.47 -4.20
C VAL A 103 -12.66 4.33 -3.92
N VAL A 104 -11.85 5.10 -4.61
CA VAL A 104 -10.38 5.10 -4.41
C VAL A 104 -9.95 6.44 -3.84
N SER A 105 -9.40 6.46 -2.66
CA SER A 105 -8.76 7.61 -2.05
C SER A 105 -7.41 7.91 -2.71
N TYR A 106 -6.84 9.09 -2.43
CA TYR A 106 -5.52 9.45 -2.96
C TYR A 106 -4.40 8.50 -2.50
N ASP A 107 -4.45 8.06 -1.25
CA ASP A 107 -3.45 7.15 -0.69
C ASP A 107 -3.52 5.76 -1.31
N GLU A 108 -4.72 5.24 -1.52
CA GLU A 108 -4.96 3.96 -2.22
C GLU A 108 -4.52 4.04 -3.69
N PHE A 109 -4.78 5.17 -4.36
CA PHE A 109 -4.31 5.42 -5.71
C PHE A 109 -2.78 5.43 -5.80
N LEU A 110 -2.11 6.13 -4.90
CA LEU A 110 -0.65 6.17 -4.82
C LEU A 110 -0.06 4.78 -4.55
N TYR A 111 -0.57 4.09 -3.52
CA TYR A 111 -0.10 2.78 -3.14
C TYR A 111 -0.29 1.76 -4.28
N GLY A 112 -1.47 1.73 -4.88
CA GLY A 112 -1.77 0.81 -5.96
C GLY A 112 -0.94 1.03 -7.23
N LEU A 113 -0.58 2.28 -7.54
CA LEU A 113 0.27 2.59 -8.68
C LEU A 113 1.76 2.39 -8.40
N ARG A 114 2.23 2.71 -7.21
CA ARG A 114 3.64 2.57 -6.85
C ARG A 114 4.01 1.15 -6.43
N GLY A 115 3.05 0.44 -5.85
CA GLY A 115 3.24 -0.91 -5.35
C GLY A 115 4.01 -0.97 -4.03
N ALA A 116 4.41 -2.17 -3.65
CA ALA A 116 5.20 -2.42 -2.44
C ALA A 116 6.56 -1.69 -2.48
N PRO A 117 7.15 -1.40 -1.31
CA PRO A 117 8.50 -0.88 -1.21
C PRO A 117 9.51 -1.75 -1.98
N ASN A 118 10.52 -1.14 -2.57
CA ASN A 118 11.62 -1.88 -3.16
C ASN A 118 12.47 -2.60 -2.09
N ALA A 119 13.39 -3.47 -2.50
CA ALA A 119 14.18 -4.30 -1.60
C ALA A 119 14.98 -3.47 -0.57
N ASP A 120 15.54 -2.33 -0.98
CA ASP A 120 16.33 -1.48 -0.09
C ASP A 120 15.45 -0.79 0.95
N ARG A 121 14.27 -0.33 0.55
CA ARG A 121 13.27 0.25 1.46
C ARG A 121 12.71 -0.80 2.40
N GLN A 122 12.39 -2.00 1.90
CA GLN A 122 11.91 -3.09 2.73
C GLN A 122 12.95 -3.49 3.77
N ALA A 123 14.21 -3.61 3.38
CA ALA A 123 15.28 -3.95 4.31
C ALA A 123 15.41 -2.96 5.48
N ILE A 124 15.23 -1.65 5.23
CA ILE A 124 15.27 -0.66 6.32
C ILE A 124 13.99 -0.69 7.16
N ILE A 125 12.83 -0.97 6.57
CA ILE A 125 11.57 -1.17 7.30
C ILE A 125 11.71 -2.35 8.28
N ASP A 126 12.23 -3.48 7.80
CA ASP A 126 12.45 -4.68 8.61
C ASP A 126 13.48 -4.44 9.73
N GLN A 127 14.55 -3.70 9.44
CA GLN A 127 15.53 -3.30 10.45
C GLN A 127 14.94 -2.39 11.53
N CYS A 128 14.05 -1.49 11.15
CA CYS A 128 13.36 -0.63 12.12
C CYS A 128 12.39 -1.44 12.97
N PHE A 129 11.63 -2.36 12.39
CA PHE A 129 10.78 -3.26 13.15
C PHE A 129 11.58 -4.01 14.21
N ALA A 130 12.70 -4.65 13.82
CA ALA A 130 13.56 -5.43 14.71
C ALA A 130 14.22 -4.59 15.84
N LYS A 131 14.30 -3.26 15.69
CA LYS A 131 14.77 -2.38 16.78
C LYS A 131 13.71 -2.19 17.86
N PHE A 132 12.44 -2.19 17.47
CA PHE A 132 11.32 -2.03 18.39
C PHE A 132 10.86 -3.36 18.97
N ASP A 133 10.81 -4.43 18.19
CA ASP A 133 10.54 -5.81 18.63
C ASP A 133 11.75 -6.34 19.43
N ARG A 134 11.77 -6.06 20.73
CA ARG A 134 12.92 -6.34 21.59
C ARG A 134 13.06 -7.79 22.00
N ASP A 135 11.96 -8.47 22.14
CA ASP A 135 11.91 -9.90 22.52
C ASP A 135 11.89 -10.84 21.31
N GLY A 136 11.76 -10.29 20.09
CA GLY A 136 11.79 -11.04 18.83
C GLY A 136 10.55 -11.90 18.62
N ASN A 137 9.42 -11.51 19.21
CA ASN A 137 8.17 -12.28 19.12
C ASN A 137 7.34 -11.98 17.86
N GLY A 138 7.78 -11.01 17.03
CA GLY A 138 7.10 -10.59 15.79
C GLY A 138 5.97 -9.60 16.02
N THR A 139 5.91 -8.98 17.19
CA THR A 139 4.96 -7.93 17.52
C THR A 139 5.63 -6.81 18.31
N ILE A 140 5.13 -5.58 18.17
CA ILE A 140 5.57 -4.43 18.97
C ILE A 140 4.44 -4.10 19.96
N THR A 141 4.76 -4.09 21.23
CA THR A 141 3.85 -3.83 22.33
C THR A 141 4.32 -2.63 23.17
N SER A 142 3.51 -2.18 24.11
CA SER A 142 3.93 -1.17 25.09
C SER A 142 5.13 -1.64 25.93
N ALA A 143 5.29 -2.94 26.16
CA ALA A 143 6.44 -3.51 26.88
C ALA A 143 7.76 -3.29 26.14
N ASP A 144 7.75 -3.46 24.81
CA ASP A 144 8.93 -3.23 23.95
C ASP A 144 9.27 -1.73 23.92
N LEU A 145 8.27 -0.87 23.82
CA LEU A 145 8.45 0.58 23.78
C LEU A 145 9.04 1.13 25.07
N ARG A 146 8.70 0.59 26.24
CA ARG A 146 9.24 1.01 27.55
C ARG A 146 10.75 0.89 27.64
N VAL A 147 11.35 -0.03 26.88
CA VAL A 147 12.82 -0.22 26.86
C VAL A 147 13.50 0.81 25.96
N VAL A 148 12.80 1.31 24.94
CA VAL A 148 13.38 2.16 23.89
C VAL A 148 13.05 3.64 24.09
N TYR A 149 11.91 3.95 24.72
CA TYR A 149 11.40 5.31 24.86
C TYR A 149 11.08 5.67 26.32
N ASP A 150 11.76 6.68 26.82
CA ASP A 150 11.49 7.26 28.14
C ASP A 150 10.37 8.30 28.05
N THR A 151 9.22 7.97 28.60
CA THR A 151 8.04 8.85 28.63
C THR A 151 8.10 9.92 29.72
N SER A 152 9.11 9.89 30.62
CA SER A 152 9.19 10.83 31.76
C SER A 152 9.30 12.29 31.32
N GLN A 153 9.82 12.53 30.13
CA GLN A 153 9.96 13.85 29.52
C GLN A 153 8.78 14.24 28.64
N HIS A 154 7.77 13.36 28.46
CA HIS A 154 6.63 13.66 27.64
C HIS A 154 5.74 14.72 28.31
N PRO A 155 5.37 15.83 27.61
CA PRO A 155 4.67 16.96 28.23
C PRO A 155 3.36 16.57 28.95
N LYS A 156 2.57 15.66 28.37
CA LYS A 156 1.31 15.18 28.94
C LYS A 156 1.50 14.27 30.16
N VAL A 157 2.66 13.60 30.27
CA VAL A 157 3.00 12.82 31.46
C VAL A 157 3.44 13.76 32.58
N GLN A 158 4.22 14.78 32.25
CA GLN A 158 4.67 15.78 33.21
C GLN A 158 3.50 16.64 33.75
N SER A 159 2.52 16.95 32.90
CA SER A 159 1.30 17.68 33.30
C SER A 159 0.31 16.81 34.12
N GLY A 160 0.49 15.49 34.12
CA GLY A 160 -0.44 14.55 34.73
C GLY A 160 -1.72 14.32 33.93
N GLU A 161 -1.77 14.78 32.66
CA GLU A 161 -2.91 14.54 31.75
C GLU A 161 -2.97 13.11 31.25
N MET A 162 -1.81 12.44 31.14
CA MET A 162 -1.71 11.06 30.65
C MET A 162 -0.70 10.27 31.49
N THR A 163 -0.97 9.00 31.62
CA THR A 163 0.00 8.03 32.12
C THR A 163 1.00 7.62 31.04
N SER A 164 2.14 7.08 31.43
CA SER A 164 3.10 6.50 30.47
C SER A 164 2.49 5.45 29.56
N GLU A 165 1.58 4.64 30.09
CA GLU A 165 0.87 3.61 29.32
C GLU A 165 -0.04 4.21 28.25
N GLU A 166 -0.80 5.23 28.58
CA GLU A 166 -1.66 5.92 27.63
C GLU A 166 -0.86 6.58 26.50
N VAL A 167 0.36 7.08 26.82
CA VAL A 167 1.26 7.60 25.80
C VAL A 167 1.73 6.50 24.86
N PHE A 168 2.06 5.32 25.36
CA PHE A 168 2.45 4.18 24.50
C PHE A 168 1.29 3.70 23.64
N VAL A 169 0.09 3.56 24.19
CA VAL A 169 -1.10 3.19 23.43
C VAL A 169 -1.39 4.22 22.33
N GLN A 170 -1.27 5.51 22.64
CA GLN A 170 -1.46 6.56 21.64
C GLN A 170 -0.37 6.55 20.55
N PHE A 171 0.85 6.21 20.94
CA PHE A 171 1.96 6.03 19.99
C PHE A 171 1.70 4.84 19.05
N LEU A 172 1.34 3.67 19.59
CA LEU A 172 1.01 2.47 18.80
C LEU A 172 -0.15 2.74 17.82
N ALA A 173 -1.21 3.38 18.29
CA ALA A 173 -2.35 3.77 17.46
C ALA A 173 -1.94 4.66 16.26
N SER A 174 -0.88 5.47 16.40
CA SER A 174 -0.37 6.32 15.31
C SER A 174 0.41 5.56 14.23
N PHE A 175 0.82 4.33 14.48
CA PHE A 175 1.59 3.48 13.57
C PHE A 175 0.77 2.41 12.85
N GLY A 176 -0.55 2.57 12.79
CA GLY A 176 -1.40 1.67 12.01
C GLY A 176 -1.93 0.47 12.79
N ASP A 177 -2.04 0.56 14.11
CA ASP A 177 -2.87 -0.34 14.90
C ASP A 177 -4.34 -0.18 14.44
N VAL A 178 -4.69 -0.91 13.38
CA VAL A 178 -5.99 -0.80 12.70
C VAL A 178 -7.11 -1.40 13.54
N ASN A 179 -6.78 -2.44 14.31
CA ASN A 179 -7.74 -3.17 15.13
C ASN A 179 -7.90 -2.58 16.54
N GLY A 180 -7.00 -1.69 16.97
CA GLY A 180 -7.06 -1.00 18.27
C GLY A 180 -6.73 -1.90 19.46
N ASP A 181 -5.98 -2.99 19.24
CA ASP A 181 -5.63 -3.94 20.31
C ASP A 181 -4.37 -3.54 21.10
N GLY A 182 -3.71 -2.45 20.71
CA GLY A 182 -2.49 -1.97 21.34
C GLY A 182 -1.25 -2.81 20.99
N ILE A 183 -1.30 -3.58 19.93
CA ILE A 183 -0.21 -4.41 19.41
C ILE A 183 -0.02 -4.06 17.95
N ILE A 184 1.24 -3.94 17.49
CA ILE A 184 1.55 -3.81 16.07
C ILE A 184 2.20 -5.09 15.59
N THR A 185 1.52 -5.77 14.69
CA THR A 185 2.04 -6.94 14.00
C THR A 185 3.02 -6.54 12.88
N VAL A 186 3.87 -7.46 12.43
CA VAL A 186 4.74 -7.26 11.23
C VAL A 186 3.91 -6.82 10.03
N GLN A 187 2.68 -7.33 9.86
CA GLN A 187 1.82 -6.98 8.74
C GLN A 187 1.36 -5.52 8.81
N GLU A 188 0.82 -5.09 9.95
CA GLU A 188 0.38 -3.70 10.17
C GLU A 188 1.52 -2.71 10.01
N TRP A 189 2.71 -3.04 10.51
CA TRP A 189 3.93 -2.26 10.32
C TRP A 189 4.31 -2.12 8.84
N ASN A 190 4.30 -3.22 8.11
CA ASN A 190 4.62 -3.23 6.69
C ASN A 190 3.59 -2.44 5.88
N ASP A 191 2.30 -2.59 6.17
CA ASP A 191 1.23 -1.87 5.48
C ASP A 191 1.33 -0.36 5.72
N TYR A 192 1.60 0.06 6.96
CA TYR A 192 1.84 1.46 7.30
C TYR A 192 3.04 2.04 6.54
N TYR A 193 4.19 1.37 6.59
CA TYR A 193 5.38 1.87 5.92
C TYR A 193 5.36 1.72 4.40
N ALA A 194 4.57 0.82 3.85
CA ALA A 194 4.30 0.77 2.42
C ALA A 194 3.55 2.03 1.96
N ALA A 195 2.55 2.48 2.72
CA ALA A 195 1.85 3.74 2.46
C ALA A 195 2.80 4.95 2.62
N VAL A 196 3.61 5.01 3.66
CA VAL A 196 4.64 6.06 3.85
C VAL A 196 5.65 6.05 2.70
N SER A 197 6.13 4.87 2.29
CA SER A 197 7.06 4.69 1.17
C SER A 197 6.46 5.20 -0.14
N ALA A 198 5.17 4.95 -0.38
CA ALA A 198 4.47 5.44 -1.57
C ALA A 198 4.42 6.98 -1.62
N ASN A 199 4.51 7.66 -0.49
CA ASN A 199 4.50 9.11 -0.37
C ASN A 199 5.90 9.77 -0.47
N ILE A 200 6.97 9.01 -0.71
CA ILE A 200 8.35 9.52 -0.80
C ILE A 200 8.99 9.09 -2.11
N ASP A 201 9.37 10.07 -2.98
CA ASP A 201 9.92 9.77 -4.30
C ASP A 201 11.37 9.26 -4.25
N ASN A 202 12.18 9.74 -3.31
CA ASN A 202 13.63 9.49 -3.26
C ASN A 202 13.98 8.43 -2.22
N ASP A 203 14.64 7.34 -2.65
CA ASP A 203 15.01 6.23 -1.77
C ASP A 203 15.98 6.65 -0.66
N ASN A 204 16.99 7.48 -0.99
CA ASN A 204 17.93 7.96 0.02
C ASN A 204 17.23 8.81 1.09
N HIS A 205 16.26 9.62 0.69
CA HIS A 205 15.46 10.41 1.62
C HIS A 205 14.63 9.51 2.54
N PHE A 206 13.97 8.49 1.98
CA PHE A 206 13.23 7.51 2.76
C PHE A 206 14.14 6.80 3.77
N ILE A 207 15.30 6.29 3.31
CA ILE A 207 16.27 5.59 4.17
C ILE A 207 16.81 6.51 5.28
N GLN A 208 17.02 7.79 5.00
CA GLN A 208 17.45 8.76 6.02
C GLN A 208 16.39 9.03 7.08
N LEU A 209 15.12 9.07 6.69
CA LEU A 209 14.00 9.25 7.64
C LEU A 209 13.81 8.04 8.56
N MET A 210 14.17 6.84 8.08
CA MET A 210 14.01 5.58 8.80
C MET A 210 15.19 5.25 9.74
N ARG A 211 16.28 6.01 9.73
CA ARG A 211 17.49 5.80 10.58
C ARG A 211 17.44 6.61 11.86
#